data_5951da86cfadfeec6d21af45c8ea7fff
#
_entry.id   5951da86cfadfeec6d21af45c8ea7fff
#
_cell.length_a   1.000
_cell.length_b   1.000
_cell.length_c   1.000
_cell.angle_alpha   90.00
_cell.angle_beta   90.00
_cell.angle_gamma   90.00
#
_symmetry.space_group_name_H-M   'P 1'
#
loop_
_entity.id
_entity.type
_entity.pdbx_description
1 polymer ?
#
loop_
_entity_poly.entity_id
_entity_poly.type
_entity_poly.pdbx_seq_one_letter_code
_entity_poly.pdbx_strand_id
1 'polypeptide(L)'
;LLASSAASDVYKRQPYDMDNYGFLKVAAAVPRVKVGDCAWNASRLAALADEAAQRGVEIVVFPELALTGYTCGDLLLHGSLLDAADEALEELVRATRKLPLTLIAGIPLRHGSTLYNCAAVFTQGRVLGVVPKSYIPDYSEFYENRWFASGAGISDEQIVVAGQQADFGADLTFEVNGTEFGVELCEDLWAAIPPSSQLALNGAKVIFNLSASPEAVGKHAYLRQLVAQQSARTIAGYVYCSAGFGESTTDLVFAGNAVIAENGCILREAARFSPDEQL
;
A
#
# COMPACT_ATOMS: atom_id res chain seq x y z
N LEU A 1 45.54 -30.47 7.00
CA LEU A 1 45.43 -29.75 5.74
C LEU A 1 44.13 -30.12 4.99
N LEU A 2 42.97 -29.79 5.58
CA LEU A 2 41.67 -29.82 4.90
C LEU A 2 40.75 -28.76 5.53
N ALA A 3 41.11 -27.51 5.38
CA ALA A 3 40.30 -26.37 5.86
C ALA A 3 40.39 -25.17 4.94
N SER A 4 40.26 -25.37 3.60
CA SER A 4 40.33 -24.23 2.67
C SER A 4 39.24 -24.18 1.61
N SER A 5 38.29 -25.12 1.55
CA SER A 5 37.24 -25.09 0.53
C SER A 5 35.96 -24.37 1.01
N ALA A 6 35.64 -24.40 2.30
CA ALA A 6 34.43 -23.76 2.83
C ALA A 6 34.54 -22.22 2.93
N ALA A 7 35.73 -21.66 3.10
CA ALA A 7 35.92 -20.21 3.16
C ALA A 7 35.90 -19.53 1.78
N SER A 8 36.22 -20.27 0.71
CA SER A 8 36.18 -19.71 -0.67
C SER A 8 34.77 -19.67 -1.26
N ASP A 9 33.85 -20.51 -0.79
CA ASP A 9 32.47 -20.53 -1.28
C ASP A 9 31.57 -19.45 -0.65
N VAL A 10 31.96 -18.94 0.52
CA VAL A 10 31.27 -17.80 1.16
C VAL A 10 31.55 -16.50 0.39
N TYR A 11 32.69 -16.37 -0.28
CA TYR A 11 33.03 -15.17 -1.07
C TYR A 11 32.61 -15.25 -2.56
N LYS A 12 32.07 -16.37 -3.01
CA LYS A 12 31.48 -16.52 -4.36
C LYS A 12 29.99 -16.26 -4.44
N ARG A 13 29.41 -15.69 -3.38
CA ARG A 13 28.06 -15.16 -3.47
C ARG A 13 28.09 -13.89 -4.32
N GLN A 14 27.64 -14.08 -5.56
CA GLN A 14 27.16 -13.12 -6.57
C GLN A 14 27.92 -11.78 -6.64
N PRO A 15 28.19 -11.26 -7.80
CA PRO A 15 28.57 -9.86 -7.92
C PRO A 15 27.45 -9.08 -7.22
N TYR A 16 27.79 -8.42 -6.11
CA TYR A 16 26.95 -7.36 -5.60
C TYR A 16 26.62 -6.51 -6.81
N ASP A 17 25.34 -6.38 -7.12
CA ASP A 17 24.91 -5.39 -8.08
C ASP A 17 25.37 -4.05 -7.49
N MET A 18 26.49 -3.55 -8.02
CA MET A 18 27.16 -2.37 -7.51
C MET A 18 26.29 -1.12 -7.70
N ASP A 19 25.16 -1.28 -8.43
CA ASP A 19 24.25 -0.18 -8.73
C ASP A 19 23.23 0.09 -7.61
N ASN A 20 23.04 -0.82 -6.65
CA ASN A 20 22.00 -0.63 -5.62
C ASN A 20 22.50 -0.35 -4.21
N TYR A 21 23.77 -0.47 -3.87
CA TYR A 21 24.38 -0.17 -2.56
C TYR A 21 23.52 -0.48 -1.33
N GLY A 22 22.54 -1.37 -1.44
CA GLY A 22 21.57 -1.69 -0.39
C GLY A 22 20.44 -0.68 -0.21
N PHE A 23 20.25 0.27 -1.13
CA PHE A 23 19.11 1.19 -1.14
C PHE A 23 17.94 0.59 -1.91
N LEU A 24 16.72 0.80 -1.41
CA LEU A 24 15.47 0.52 -2.10
C LEU A 24 14.82 1.84 -2.52
N LYS A 25 14.55 2.01 -3.81
CA LYS A 25 13.90 3.22 -4.32
C LYS A 25 12.39 3.05 -4.32
N VAL A 26 11.72 3.78 -3.43
CA VAL A 26 10.27 3.70 -3.25
C VAL A 26 9.58 5.01 -3.62
N ALA A 27 8.29 4.93 -3.95
CA ALA A 27 7.46 6.10 -4.18
C ALA A 27 6.08 5.95 -3.55
N ALA A 28 5.54 7.05 -3.04
CA ALA A 28 4.14 7.22 -2.69
C ALA A 28 3.47 8.06 -3.80
N ALA A 29 2.53 7.48 -4.52
CA ALA A 29 1.87 8.10 -5.65
C ALA A 29 0.43 8.48 -5.27
N VAL A 30 0.12 9.78 -5.32
CA VAL A 30 -1.23 10.31 -5.06
C VAL A 30 -1.91 10.61 -6.38
N PRO A 31 -2.80 9.72 -6.86
CA PRO A 31 -3.54 9.93 -8.10
C PRO A 31 -4.67 10.95 -7.90
N ARG A 32 -5.13 11.51 -8.98
CA ARG A 32 -6.51 12.03 -9.02
C ARG A 32 -7.45 10.85 -9.09
N VAL A 33 -8.59 10.93 -8.40
CA VAL A 33 -9.60 9.87 -8.43
C VAL A 33 -10.94 10.40 -8.93
N LYS A 34 -11.76 9.49 -9.45
CA LYS A 34 -13.19 9.69 -9.67
C LYS A 34 -13.92 8.62 -8.89
N VAL A 35 -14.73 9.07 -7.93
CA VAL A 35 -15.49 8.16 -7.06
C VAL A 35 -16.38 7.24 -7.89
N GLY A 36 -16.20 5.93 -7.76
CA GLY A 36 -16.94 4.88 -8.46
C GLY A 36 -16.52 4.62 -9.93
N ASP A 37 -15.60 5.39 -10.50
CA ASP A 37 -15.10 5.19 -11.88
C ASP A 37 -13.80 4.34 -11.86
N CYS A 38 -13.96 3.04 -11.59
CA CYS A 38 -12.83 2.12 -11.37
C CYS A 38 -11.90 2.04 -12.60
N ALA A 39 -12.45 2.01 -13.81
CA ALA A 39 -11.66 1.92 -15.03
C ALA A 39 -10.81 3.19 -15.24
N TRP A 40 -11.38 4.37 -15.01
CA TRP A 40 -10.65 5.63 -15.09
C TRP A 40 -9.54 5.67 -14.02
N ASN A 41 -9.86 5.30 -12.78
CA ASN A 41 -8.88 5.27 -11.68
C ASN A 41 -7.71 4.33 -12.03
N ALA A 42 -7.98 3.10 -12.48
CA ALA A 42 -6.94 2.17 -12.91
C ALA A 42 -6.03 2.76 -13.99
N SER A 43 -6.60 3.50 -14.95
CA SER A 43 -5.81 4.17 -15.99
C SER A 43 -4.86 5.24 -15.43
N ARG A 44 -5.26 5.94 -14.34
CA ARG A 44 -4.40 6.93 -13.68
C ARG A 44 -3.28 6.26 -12.88
N LEU A 45 -3.62 5.17 -12.18
CA LEU A 45 -2.62 4.38 -11.45
C LEU A 45 -1.58 3.80 -12.44
N ALA A 46 -2.02 3.29 -13.60
CA ALA A 46 -1.10 2.79 -14.63
C ALA A 46 -0.16 3.87 -15.16
N ALA A 47 -0.67 5.09 -15.42
CA ALA A 47 0.15 6.21 -15.88
C ALA A 47 1.22 6.62 -14.85
N LEU A 48 0.85 6.68 -13.56
CA LEU A 48 1.80 6.96 -12.48
C LEU A 48 2.81 5.82 -12.28
N ALA A 49 2.40 4.57 -12.49
CA ALA A 49 3.30 3.42 -12.47
C ALA A 49 4.34 3.50 -13.60
N ASP A 50 3.93 3.88 -14.82
CA ASP A 50 4.86 4.11 -15.93
C ASP A 50 5.87 5.21 -15.59
N GLU A 51 5.43 6.33 -15.01
CA GLU A 51 6.30 7.41 -14.57
C GLU A 51 7.27 6.95 -13.46
N ALA A 52 6.77 6.18 -12.48
CA ALA A 52 7.59 5.60 -11.42
C ALA A 52 8.68 4.68 -11.99
N ALA A 53 8.33 3.81 -12.94
CA ALA A 53 9.29 2.94 -13.61
C ALA A 53 10.36 3.72 -14.38
N GLN A 54 9.99 4.79 -15.09
CA GLN A 54 10.93 5.67 -15.78
C GLN A 54 11.91 6.37 -14.83
N ARG A 55 11.48 6.61 -13.58
CA ARG A 55 12.33 7.17 -12.51
C ARG A 55 13.15 6.10 -11.77
N GLY A 56 13.04 4.83 -12.17
CA GLY A 56 13.75 3.71 -11.55
C GLY A 56 13.23 3.36 -10.16
N VAL A 57 11.94 3.60 -9.88
CA VAL A 57 11.27 3.18 -8.65
C VAL A 57 11.11 1.66 -8.67
N GLU A 58 11.30 1.01 -7.52
CA GLU A 58 11.19 -0.45 -7.36
C GLU A 58 9.85 -0.85 -6.72
N ILE A 59 9.31 0.00 -5.82
CA ILE A 59 7.98 -0.19 -5.23
C ILE A 59 7.23 1.13 -5.24
N VAL A 60 6.00 1.12 -5.77
CA VAL A 60 5.08 2.26 -5.71
C VAL A 60 3.82 1.90 -4.92
N VAL A 61 3.42 2.75 -3.99
CA VAL A 61 2.18 2.61 -3.22
C VAL A 61 1.20 3.71 -3.61
N PHE A 62 -0.07 3.31 -3.77
CA PHE A 62 -1.22 4.17 -3.99
C PHE A 62 -2.10 4.24 -2.73
N PRO A 63 -3.02 5.20 -2.61
CA PRO A 63 -3.90 5.34 -1.46
C PRO A 63 -4.85 4.15 -1.23
N GLU A 64 -5.41 4.10 -0.04
CA GLU A 64 -6.52 3.24 0.34
C GLU A 64 -7.71 3.43 -0.60
N LEU A 65 -8.31 2.31 -1.05
CA LEU A 65 -9.42 2.26 -2.00
C LEU A 65 -9.22 3.09 -3.30
N ALA A 66 -7.96 3.26 -3.73
CA ALA A 66 -7.63 4.11 -4.89
C ALA A 66 -8.32 3.67 -6.19
N LEU A 67 -8.69 2.38 -6.32
CA LEU A 67 -9.40 1.89 -7.51
C LEU A 67 -10.87 2.31 -7.56
N THR A 68 -11.52 2.48 -6.41
CA THR A 68 -12.93 2.92 -6.35
C THR A 68 -13.10 4.39 -5.97
N GLY A 69 -12.12 4.97 -5.32
CA GLY A 69 -12.25 6.09 -4.42
C GLY A 69 -12.75 5.63 -3.05
N TYR A 70 -12.30 6.31 -1.99
CA TYR A 70 -12.69 5.99 -0.62
C TYR A 70 -14.14 6.39 -0.32
N THR A 71 -14.60 7.50 -0.88
CA THR A 71 -15.88 8.12 -0.56
C THR A 71 -17.07 7.57 -1.34
N CYS A 72 -17.03 6.27 -1.71
CA CYS A 72 -18.12 5.59 -2.41
C CYS A 72 -19.39 5.40 -1.56
N GLY A 73 -19.29 5.45 -0.22
CA GLY A 73 -20.43 5.24 0.67
C GLY A 73 -21.11 3.89 0.43
N ASP A 74 -22.43 3.86 0.42
CA ASP A 74 -23.22 2.64 0.24
C ASP A 74 -23.09 2.00 -1.15
N LEU A 75 -22.44 2.65 -2.11
CA LEU A 75 -22.09 1.99 -3.37
C LEU A 75 -21.17 0.77 -3.15
N LEU A 76 -20.41 0.75 -2.06
CA LEU A 76 -19.60 -0.40 -1.65
C LEU A 76 -20.42 -1.67 -1.37
N LEU A 77 -21.73 -1.56 -1.14
CA LEU A 77 -22.64 -2.70 -0.99
C LEU A 77 -23.15 -3.25 -2.33
N HIS A 78 -22.90 -2.53 -3.43
CA HIS A 78 -23.36 -2.93 -4.76
C HIS A 78 -22.36 -3.85 -5.45
N GLY A 79 -22.83 -5.04 -5.87
CA GLY A 79 -22.01 -6.00 -6.60
C GLY A 79 -21.34 -5.42 -7.84
N SER A 80 -22.05 -4.56 -8.59
CA SER A 80 -21.53 -3.93 -9.80
C SER A 80 -20.30 -3.06 -9.57
N LEU A 81 -20.19 -2.36 -8.41
CA LEU A 81 -18.99 -1.61 -8.08
C LEU A 81 -17.82 -2.54 -7.75
N LEU A 82 -18.10 -3.60 -6.98
CA LEU A 82 -17.08 -4.55 -6.57
C LEU A 82 -16.55 -5.37 -7.75
N ASP A 83 -17.43 -5.77 -8.66
CA ASP A 83 -17.05 -6.46 -9.90
C ASP A 83 -16.22 -5.54 -10.80
N ALA A 84 -16.62 -4.26 -10.95
CA ALA A 84 -15.85 -3.27 -11.70
C ALA A 84 -14.49 -2.95 -11.06
N ALA A 85 -14.38 -3.03 -9.73
CA ALA A 85 -13.10 -2.85 -9.03
C ALA A 85 -12.13 -4.02 -9.29
N ASP A 86 -12.63 -5.26 -9.30
CA ASP A 86 -11.82 -6.45 -9.61
C ASP A 86 -11.38 -6.45 -11.09
N GLU A 87 -12.28 -6.13 -12.03
CA GLU A 87 -11.94 -5.96 -13.44
C GLU A 87 -10.90 -4.85 -13.66
N ALA A 88 -11.02 -3.74 -12.94
CA ALA A 88 -10.07 -2.62 -13.01
C ALA A 88 -8.68 -3.01 -12.45
N LEU A 89 -8.63 -3.83 -11.41
CA LEU A 89 -7.38 -4.39 -10.91
C LEU A 89 -6.75 -5.33 -11.93
N GLU A 90 -7.54 -6.23 -12.54
CA GLU A 90 -7.04 -7.13 -13.60
C GLU A 90 -6.43 -6.34 -14.76
N GLU A 91 -7.12 -5.27 -15.21
CA GLU A 91 -6.60 -4.39 -16.25
C GLU A 91 -5.29 -3.71 -15.84
N LEU A 92 -5.22 -3.20 -14.59
CA LEU A 92 -4.02 -2.56 -14.05
C LEU A 92 -2.84 -3.54 -13.98
N VAL A 93 -3.06 -4.75 -13.46
CA VAL A 93 -2.06 -5.84 -13.42
C VAL A 93 -1.57 -6.18 -14.82
N ARG A 94 -2.48 -6.25 -15.80
CA ARG A 94 -2.15 -6.52 -17.19
C ARG A 94 -1.39 -5.38 -17.84
N ALA A 95 -1.81 -4.13 -17.62
CA ALA A 95 -1.18 -2.93 -18.19
C ALA A 95 0.26 -2.78 -17.71
N THR A 96 0.52 -3.05 -16.43
CA THR A 96 1.84 -2.87 -15.79
C THR A 96 2.76 -4.09 -15.87
N ARG A 97 2.35 -5.18 -16.53
CA ARG A 97 3.09 -6.46 -16.54
C ARG A 97 4.53 -6.41 -17.07
N LYS A 98 4.88 -5.37 -17.83
CA LYS A 98 6.24 -5.19 -18.39
C LYS A 98 7.08 -4.23 -17.55
N LEU A 99 6.53 -3.60 -16.55
CA LEU A 99 7.24 -2.66 -15.71
C LEU A 99 8.06 -3.43 -14.66
N PRO A 100 9.35 -3.05 -14.48
CA PRO A 100 10.21 -3.70 -13.49
C PRO A 100 10.00 -3.11 -12.09
N LEU A 101 8.74 -3.04 -11.64
CA LEU A 101 8.41 -2.52 -10.32
C LEU A 101 7.25 -3.29 -9.69
N THR A 102 7.16 -3.23 -8.36
CA THR A 102 6.05 -3.75 -7.57
C THR A 102 5.06 -2.61 -7.26
N LEU A 103 3.78 -2.91 -7.40
CA LEU A 103 2.69 -1.97 -7.14
C LEU A 103 1.88 -2.43 -5.92
N ILE A 104 1.41 -1.46 -5.12
CA ILE A 104 0.52 -1.68 -3.99
C ILE A 104 -0.67 -0.74 -4.15
N ALA A 105 -1.87 -1.29 -4.37
CA ALA A 105 -3.08 -0.52 -4.65
C ALA A 105 -4.25 -0.89 -3.74
N GLY A 106 -4.96 0.12 -3.23
CA GLY A 106 -6.15 -0.06 -2.38
C GLY A 106 -7.39 -0.44 -3.18
N ILE A 107 -8.12 -1.46 -2.72
CA ILE A 107 -9.29 -2.06 -3.39
C ILE A 107 -10.25 -2.67 -2.36
N PRO A 108 -11.59 -2.55 -2.53
CA PRO A 108 -12.55 -3.33 -1.77
C PRO A 108 -12.70 -4.73 -2.37
N LEU A 109 -12.55 -5.79 -1.56
CA LEU A 109 -12.64 -7.18 -2.04
C LEU A 109 -13.59 -8.02 -1.19
N ARG A 110 -14.37 -8.86 -1.86
CA ARG A 110 -15.18 -9.89 -1.20
C ARG A 110 -14.36 -11.18 -1.02
N HIS A 111 -14.37 -11.68 0.21
CA HIS A 111 -13.87 -13.01 0.52
C HIS A 111 -14.98 -13.81 1.21
N GLY A 112 -15.49 -14.84 0.55
CA GLY A 112 -16.74 -15.50 0.94
C GLY A 112 -17.94 -14.55 0.88
N SER A 113 -18.64 -14.38 1.99
CA SER A 113 -19.77 -13.45 2.14
C SER A 113 -19.39 -12.10 2.71
N THR A 114 -18.12 -11.87 3.00
CA THR A 114 -17.62 -10.72 3.75
C THR A 114 -16.87 -9.77 2.82
N LEU A 115 -17.04 -8.45 3.04
CA LEU A 115 -16.31 -7.40 2.33
C LEU A 115 -15.17 -6.88 3.21
N TYR A 116 -13.99 -6.75 2.60
CA TYR A 116 -12.79 -6.23 3.25
C TYR A 116 -12.24 -5.02 2.49
N ASN A 117 -11.68 -4.09 3.22
CA ASN A 117 -10.83 -3.02 2.69
C ASN A 117 -9.42 -3.56 2.59
N CYS A 118 -8.87 -3.64 1.39
CA CYS A 118 -7.65 -4.40 1.10
C CYS A 118 -6.61 -3.57 0.35
N ALA A 119 -5.36 -4.01 0.49
CA ALA A 119 -4.25 -3.65 -0.39
C ALA A 119 -3.85 -4.87 -1.23
N ALA A 120 -3.91 -4.75 -2.55
CA ALA A 120 -3.37 -5.74 -3.48
C ALA A 120 -1.91 -5.42 -3.79
N VAL A 121 -1.02 -6.40 -3.65
CA VAL A 121 0.40 -6.32 -3.98
C VAL A 121 0.66 -7.14 -5.24
N PHE A 122 1.20 -6.53 -6.28
CA PHE A 122 1.40 -7.20 -7.55
C PHE A 122 2.62 -6.68 -8.31
N THR A 123 3.22 -7.51 -9.14
CA THR A 123 4.36 -7.19 -9.98
C THR A 123 4.34 -8.01 -11.27
N GLN A 124 4.78 -7.43 -12.37
CA GLN A 124 5.00 -8.12 -13.65
C GLN A 124 3.84 -9.03 -14.10
N GLY A 125 2.59 -8.57 -13.89
CA GLY A 125 1.39 -9.29 -14.28
C GLY A 125 0.91 -10.37 -13.30
N ARG A 126 1.53 -10.47 -12.11
CA ARG A 126 1.20 -11.43 -11.07
C ARG A 126 0.78 -10.73 -9.78
N VAL A 127 -0.35 -11.14 -9.21
CA VAL A 127 -0.73 -10.78 -7.84
C VAL A 127 0.08 -11.65 -6.87
N LEU A 128 0.81 -11.00 -5.97
CA LEU A 128 1.64 -11.67 -4.96
C LEU A 128 0.83 -12.01 -3.70
N GLY A 129 -0.07 -11.10 -3.30
CA GLY A 129 -0.92 -11.28 -2.14
C GLY A 129 -1.84 -10.09 -1.92
N VAL A 130 -2.78 -10.27 -1.01
CA VAL A 130 -3.78 -9.27 -0.62
C VAL A 130 -3.78 -9.13 0.90
N VAL A 131 -3.62 -7.90 1.38
CA VAL A 131 -3.58 -7.57 2.80
C VAL A 131 -4.88 -6.88 3.18
N PRO A 132 -5.75 -7.48 4.04
CA PRO A 132 -6.94 -6.83 4.55
C PRO A 132 -6.62 -5.89 5.72
N LYS A 133 -7.35 -4.78 5.82
CA LYS A 133 -7.26 -3.82 6.94
C LYS A 133 -7.62 -4.49 8.26
N SER A 134 -6.75 -4.35 9.27
CA SER A 134 -6.92 -4.98 10.57
C SER A 134 -7.84 -4.19 11.49
N TYR A 135 -7.69 -2.87 11.56
CA TYR A 135 -8.48 -2.00 12.43
C TYR A 135 -9.47 -1.18 11.60
N ILE A 136 -10.76 -1.37 11.87
CA ILE A 136 -11.84 -0.68 11.16
C ILE A 136 -12.32 0.49 12.02
N PRO A 137 -12.10 1.75 11.58
CA PRO A 137 -12.55 2.91 12.38
C PRO A 137 -14.07 3.05 12.35
N ASP A 138 -14.65 3.30 13.53
CA ASP A 138 -16.09 3.48 13.74
C ASP A 138 -16.33 4.54 14.82
N TYR A 139 -15.72 5.71 14.66
CA TYR A 139 -15.80 6.83 15.58
C TYR A 139 -15.70 8.16 14.82
N SER A 140 -16.20 9.24 15.40
CA SER A 140 -16.24 10.59 14.80
C SER A 140 -16.86 10.58 13.39
N GLU A 141 -16.07 10.92 12.37
CA GLU A 141 -16.48 10.92 10.97
C GLU A 141 -16.43 9.54 10.31
N PHE A 142 -15.89 8.53 10.97
CA PHE A 142 -15.72 7.20 10.41
C PHE A 142 -16.87 6.26 10.77
N TYR A 143 -17.32 5.49 9.80
CA TYR A 143 -18.36 4.45 9.94
C TYR A 143 -18.09 3.26 9.01
N GLU A 144 -16.81 2.89 8.89
CA GLU A 144 -16.37 1.81 7.99
C GLU A 144 -16.94 0.44 8.36
N ASN A 145 -17.30 0.19 9.62
CA ASN A 145 -17.98 -1.05 10.06
C ASN A 145 -19.33 -1.28 9.36
N ARG A 146 -19.90 -0.24 8.70
CA ARG A 146 -21.08 -0.38 7.88
C ARG A 146 -20.82 -1.28 6.65
N TRP A 147 -19.59 -1.28 6.15
CA TRP A 147 -19.23 -1.97 4.90
C TRP A 147 -18.21 -3.07 5.10
N PHE A 148 -17.19 -2.84 5.91
CA PHE A 148 -16.00 -3.68 5.98
C PHE A 148 -15.91 -4.43 7.31
N ALA A 149 -15.42 -5.66 7.21
CA ALA A 149 -15.01 -6.44 8.37
C ALA A 149 -13.51 -6.26 8.64
N SER A 150 -13.13 -6.51 9.89
CA SER A 150 -11.72 -6.56 10.29
C SER A 150 -11.01 -7.77 9.65
N GLY A 151 -9.82 -7.51 9.12
CA GLY A 151 -8.89 -8.55 8.67
C GLY A 151 -7.97 -9.08 9.76
N ALA A 152 -8.08 -8.55 10.99
CA ALA A 152 -7.21 -8.98 12.08
C ALA A 152 -7.32 -10.49 12.35
N GLY A 153 -6.17 -11.17 12.38
CA GLY A 153 -6.09 -12.62 12.60
C GLY A 153 -6.35 -13.48 11.38
N ILE A 154 -6.62 -12.89 10.21
CA ILE A 154 -6.61 -13.64 8.95
C ILE A 154 -5.14 -13.91 8.57
N SER A 155 -4.80 -15.20 8.46
CA SER A 155 -3.50 -15.69 8.04
C SER A 155 -3.67 -17.01 7.29
N ASP A 156 -2.73 -17.34 6.42
CA ASP A 156 -2.70 -18.60 5.65
C ASP A 156 -3.97 -18.87 4.81
N GLU A 157 -4.71 -17.82 4.42
CA GLU A 157 -5.86 -17.95 3.54
C GLU A 157 -5.49 -17.64 2.08
N GLN A 158 -6.41 -17.97 1.16
CA GLN A 158 -6.27 -17.71 -0.27
C GLN A 158 -7.51 -16.99 -0.79
N ILE A 159 -7.30 -16.04 -1.70
CA ILE A 159 -8.37 -15.31 -2.38
C ILE A 159 -8.20 -15.43 -3.89
N VAL A 160 -9.32 -15.39 -4.64
CA VAL A 160 -9.29 -15.19 -6.08
C VAL A 160 -9.53 -13.73 -6.37
N VAL A 161 -8.59 -13.08 -7.05
CA VAL A 161 -8.62 -11.65 -7.36
C VAL A 161 -7.93 -11.40 -8.69
N ALA A 162 -8.46 -10.49 -9.53
CA ALA A 162 -7.94 -10.23 -10.87
C ALA A 162 -7.72 -11.52 -11.70
N GLY A 163 -8.62 -12.50 -11.57
CA GLY A 163 -8.53 -13.80 -12.23
C GLY A 163 -7.41 -14.71 -11.75
N GLN A 164 -6.71 -14.39 -10.64
CA GLN A 164 -5.59 -15.16 -10.09
C GLN A 164 -5.88 -15.60 -8.65
N GLN A 165 -5.28 -16.73 -8.25
CA GLN A 165 -5.24 -17.13 -6.85
C GLN A 165 -4.04 -16.47 -6.18
N ALA A 166 -4.25 -15.84 -5.03
CA ALA A 166 -3.22 -15.13 -4.27
C ALA A 166 -3.37 -15.38 -2.77
N ASP A 167 -2.29 -15.19 -2.01
CA ASP A 167 -2.29 -15.25 -0.56
C ASP A 167 -3.15 -14.11 0.02
N PHE A 168 -3.90 -14.40 1.10
CA PHE A 168 -4.76 -13.46 1.78
C PHE A 168 -4.51 -13.49 3.29
N GLY A 169 -3.97 -12.39 3.83
CA GLY A 169 -3.64 -12.33 5.25
C GLY A 169 -3.13 -10.95 5.68
N ALA A 170 -3.37 -10.62 6.95
CA ALA A 170 -2.93 -9.36 7.56
C ALA A 170 -1.44 -9.38 7.97
N ASP A 171 -0.81 -10.53 7.98
CA ASP A 171 0.56 -10.77 8.42
C ASP A 171 1.54 -11.05 7.26
N LEU A 172 1.09 -10.88 6.02
CA LEU A 172 1.91 -11.13 4.84
C LEU A 172 3.11 -10.19 4.77
N THR A 173 4.27 -10.74 4.48
CA THR A 173 5.47 -10.02 4.06
C THR A 173 5.82 -10.38 2.62
N PHE A 174 6.43 -9.44 1.92
CA PHE A 174 6.81 -9.57 0.51
C PHE A 174 8.27 -9.23 0.35
N GLU A 175 8.89 -9.68 -0.73
CA GLU A 175 10.30 -9.41 -1.01
C GLU A 175 10.49 -8.76 -2.38
N VAL A 176 11.35 -7.73 -2.43
CA VAL A 176 11.86 -7.11 -3.66
C VAL A 176 13.37 -6.92 -3.51
N ASN A 177 14.14 -7.49 -4.45
CA ASN A 177 15.61 -7.36 -4.49
C ASN A 177 16.31 -7.69 -3.16
N GLY A 178 15.85 -8.75 -2.45
CA GLY A 178 16.38 -9.16 -1.15
C GLY A 178 15.99 -8.26 0.03
N THR A 179 15.03 -7.35 -0.17
CA THR A 179 14.47 -6.51 0.88
C THR A 179 13.05 -6.92 1.17
N GLU A 180 12.78 -7.34 2.41
CA GLU A 180 11.43 -7.65 2.87
C GLU A 180 10.66 -6.38 3.21
N PHE A 181 9.38 -6.36 2.85
CA PHE A 181 8.47 -5.25 3.18
C PHE A 181 7.10 -5.78 3.63
N GLY A 182 6.40 -4.95 4.39
CA GLY A 182 5.03 -5.22 4.85
C GLY A 182 4.08 -4.10 4.44
N VAL A 183 2.78 -4.40 4.54
CA VAL A 183 1.69 -3.47 4.18
C VAL A 183 0.69 -3.40 5.30
N GLU A 184 0.23 -2.21 5.62
CA GLU A 184 -0.90 -1.96 6.53
C GLU A 184 -1.79 -0.84 5.98
N LEU A 185 -3.00 -0.70 6.50
CA LEU A 185 -3.97 0.26 5.96
C LEU A 185 -4.43 1.26 7.02
N CYS A 186 -4.24 2.54 6.75
CA CYS A 186 -4.83 3.71 7.41
C CYS A 186 -4.88 3.61 8.93
N GLU A 187 -6.03 3.23 9.50
CA GLU A 187 -6.27 3.11 10.94
C GLU A 187 -5.28 2.17 11.64
N ASP A 188 -4.72 1.22 10.92
CA ASP A 188 -3.73 0.29 11.46
C ASP A 188 -2.54 1.03 12.11
N LEU A 189 -2.09 2.15 11.52
CA LEU A 189 -1.02 2.98 12.10
C LEU A 189 -1.45 3.67 13.41
N TRP A 190 -2.74 4.02 13.55
CA TRP A 190 -3.26 4.76 14.71
C TRP A 190 -3.57 3.85 15.90
N ALA A 191 -3.63 2.55 15.67
CA ALA A 191 -3.86 1.56 16.72
C ALA A 191 -2.74 1.56 17.76
N ALA A 192 -3.06 1.15 18.99
CA ALA A 192 -2.08 1.05 20.07
C ALA A 192 -0.95 0.04 19.76
N ILE A 193 -1.27 -1.02 19.02
CA ILE A 193 -0.31 -2.00 18.51
C ILE A 193 -0.55 -2.11 17.00
N PRO A 194 0.16 -1.30 16.19
CA PRO A 194 0.04 -1.35 14.74
C PRO A 194 0.53 -2.69 14.17
N PRO A 195 -0.11 -3.23 13.11
CA PRO A 195 0.38 -4.42 12.40
C PRO A 195 1.86 -4.29 11.97
N SER A 196 2.30 -3.09 11.58
CA SER A 196 3.70 -2.80 11.25
C SER A 196 4.69 -3.18 12.34
N SER A 197 4.29 -3.20 13.61
CA SER A 197 5.15 -3.67 14.70
C SER A 197 5.46 -5.16 14.57
N GLN A 198 4.45 -5.98 14.25
CA GLN A 198 4.64 -7.42 14.03
C GLN A 198 5.32 -7.70 12.69
N LEU A 199 4.97 -6.96 11.64
CA LEU A 199 5.61 -7.09 10.33
C LEU A 199 7.12 -6.81 10.41
N ALA A 200 7.54 -5.80 11.18
CA ALA A 200 8.96 -5.52 11.42
C ALA A 200 9.65 -6.64 12.21
N LEU A 201 8.98 -7.23 13.22
CA LEU A 201 9.51 -8.40 13.95
C LEU A 201 9.63 -9.63 13.05
N ASN A 202 8.78 -9.75 12.03
CA ASN A 202 8.84 -10.82 11.03
C ASN A 202 9.90 -10.55 9.94
N GLY A 203 10.60 -9.39 9.96
CA GLY A 203 11.72 -9.11 9.06
C GLY A 203 11.49 -7.97 8.07
N ALA A 204 10.29 -7.38 8.01
CA ALA A 204 10.01 -6.26 7.12
C ALA A 204 10.89 -5.05 7.44
N LYS A 205 11.66 -4.60 6.46
CA LYS A 205 12.55 -3.43 6.53
C LYS A 205 11.90 -2.16 6.02
N VAL A 206 10.82 -2.29 5.27
CA VAL A 206 10.00 -1.18 4.78
C VAL A 206 8.53 -1.50 5.02
N ILE A 207 7.78 -0.53 5.52
CA ILE A 207 6.33 -0.62 5.71
C ILE A 207 5.64 0.38 4.78
N PHE A 208 4.62 -0.08 4.08
CA PHE A 208 3.75 0.75 3.25
C PHE A 208 2.39 0.88 3.91
N ASN A 209 1.93 2.10 4.09
CA ASN A 209 0.61 2.38 4.64
C ASN A 209 -0.24 3.11 3.60
N LEU A 210 -1.33 2.45 3.18
CA LEU A 210 -2.34 3.01 2.30
C LEU A 210 -3.41 3.67 3.15
N SER A 211 -3.66 4.94 2.95
CA SER A 211 -4.59 5.71 3.76
C SER A 211 -5.63 6.47 2.93
N ALA A 212 -6.73 6.78 3.60
CA ALA A 212 -7.70 7.80 3.21
C ALA A 212 -8.08 8.61 4.45
N SER A 213 -7.07 9.21 5.06
CA SER A 213 -7.22 9.95 6.31
C SER A 213 -7.68 11.39 6.01
N PRO A 214 -8.86 11.82 6.52
CA PRO A 214 -9.32 13.18 6.33
C PRO A 214 -8.43 14.17 7.06
N GLU A 215 -8.36 15.37 6.52
CA GLU A 215 -7.58 16.45 7.11
C GLU A 215 -8.39 17.21 8.17
N ALA A 216 -7.76 17.50 9.29
CA ALA A 216 -8.29 18.34 10.34
C ALA A 216 -7.21 19.31 10.84
N VAL A 217 -7.62 20.40 11.48
CA VAL A 217 -6.68 21.39 12.02
C VAL A 217 -5.74 20.75 13.03
N GLY A 218 -4.43 20.81 12.75
CA GLY A 218 -3.39 20.23 13.62
C GLY A 218 -3.08 18.75 13.36
N LYS A 219 -3.93 18.01 12.64
CA LYS A 219 -3.76 16.57 12.41
C LYS A 219 -2.49 16.24 11.63
N HIS A 220 -2.13 17.07 10.65
CA HIS A 220 -0.94 16.86 9.84
C HIS A 220 0.37 16.82 10.68
N ALA A 221 0.51 17.72 11.63
CA ALA A 221 1.69 17.72 12.52
C ALA A 221 1.78 16.42 13.34
N TYR A 222 0.64 15.95 13.83
CA TYR A 222 0.54 14.69 14.55
C TYR A 222 0.84 13.49 13.65
N LEU A 223 0.30 13.47 12.43
CA LEU A 223 0.58 12.40 11.44
C LEU A 223 2.08 12.28 11.15
N ARG A 224 2.78 13.40 10.94
CA ARG A 224 4.23 13.40 10.69
C ARG A 224 5.00 12.81 11.87
N GLN A 225 4.62 13.16 13.10
CA GLN A 225 5.23 12.59 14.32
C GLN A 225 4.97 11.09 14.41
N LEU A 226 3.74 10.64 14.11
CA LEU A 226 3.35 9.24 14.18
C LEU A 226 4.13 8.40 13.17
N VAL A 227 4.21 8.84 11.92
CA VAL A 227 4.99 8.18 10.84
C VAL A 227 6.47 8.12 11.22
N ALA A 228 7.06 9.24 11.65
CA ALA A 228 8.46 9.29 12.07
C ALA A 228 8.72 8.37 13.27
N GLN A 229 7.85 8.40 14.29
CA GLN A 229 8.00 7.54 15.47
C GLN A 229 7.86 6.06 15.12
N GLN A 230 6.92 5.69 14.23
CA GLN A 230 6.76 4.30 13.83
C GLN A 230 7.98 3.80 13.07
N SER A 231 8.54 4.60 12.15
CA SER A 231 9.78 4.25 11.45
C SER A 231 10.96 4.06 12.40
N ALA A 232 11.09 4.92 13.43
CA ALA A 232 12.14 4.81 14.45
C ALA A 232 11.98 3.56 15.31
N ARG A 233 10.75 3.30 15.79
CA ARG A 233 10.46 2.18 16.69
C ARG A 233 10.66 0.82 16.01
N THR A 234 10.31 0.71 14.74
CA THR A 234 10.46 -0.52 13.94
C THR A 234 11.82 -0.65 13.27
N ILE A 235 12.65 0.41 13.30
CA ILE A 235 13.93 0.50 12.58
C ILE A 235 13.71 0.15 11.09
N ALA A 236 12.65 0.72 10.51
CA ALA A 236 12.23 0.46 9.14
C ALA A 236 11.99 1.76 8.37
N GLY A 237 12.09 1.70 7.05
CA GLY A 237 11.49 2.70 6.19
C GLY A 237 9.96 2.68 6.35
N TYR A 238 9.32 3.83 6.39
CA TYR A 238 7.87 3.94 6.47
C TYR A 238 7.34 4.85 5.37
N VAL A 239 6.49 4.31 4.50
CA VAL A 239 5.93 5.00 3.33
C VAL A 239 4.42 5.13 3.52
N TYR A 240 3.97 6.34 3.80
CA TYR A 240 2.55 6.67 3.99
C TYR A 240 2.01 7.36 2.74
N CYS A 241 0.87 6.89 2.21
CA CYS A 241 0.22 7.44 1.03
C CYS A 241 -1.29 7.58 1.25
N SER A 242 -1.82 8.79 1.21
CA SER A 242 -3.23 9.06 1.52
C SER A 242 -3.98 9.68 0.35
N ALA A 243 -5.29 9.42 0.31
CA ALA A 243 -6.22 9.96 -0.66
C ALA A 243 -6.15 11.49 -0.77
N GLY A 244 -6.37 12.00 -1.97
CA GLY A 244 -6.25 13.42 -2.30
C GLY A 244 -7.38 13.92 -3.18
N PHE A 245 -7.02 14.62 -4.24
CA PHE A 245 -7.96 15.30 -5.11
C PHE A 245 -8.87 14.33 -5.89
N GLY A 246 -10.17 14.58 -5.85
CA GLY A 246 -11.21 13.82 -6.55
C GLY A 246 -12.14 13.05 -5.63
N GLU A 247 -11.77 12.86 -4.37
CA GLU A 247 -12.68 12.33 -3.35
C GLU A 247 -13.84 13.32 -3.08
N SER A 248 -14.98 12.77 -2.59
CA SER A 248 -16.10 13.62 -2.18
C SER A 248 -15.73 14.47 -0.95
N THR A 249 -16.18 15.71 -0.94
CA THR A 249 -15.98 16.65 0.17
C THR A 249 -17.27 16.93 0.95
N THR A 250 -18.25 16.02 0.91
CA THR A 250 -19.51 16.18 1.63
C THR A 250 -19.28 16.31 3.14
N ASP A 251 -18.53 15.39 3.73
CA ASP A 251 -18.25 15.36 5.16
C ASP A 251 -16.76 15.49 5.49
N LEU A 252 -15.89 15.18 4.52
CA LEU A 252 -14.46 15.02 4.70
C LEU A 252 -13.67 15.83 3.70
N VAL A 253 -12.43 16.21 4.07
CA VAL A 253 -11.48 16.85 3.18
C VAL A 253 -10.19 16.04 3.17
N PHE A 254 -9.70 15.70 1.97
CA PHE A 254 -8.49 14.90 1.81
C PHE A 254 -7.35 15.78 1.26
N ALA A 255 -6.20 15.72 1.92
CA ALA A 255 -5.07 16.58 1.58
C ALA A 255 -4.06 15.94 0.62
N GLY A 256 -4.17 14.64 0.34
CA GLY A 256 -3.16 13.92 -0.45
C GLY A 256 -1.82 13.81 0.29
N ASN A 257 -1.87 13.57 1.61
CA ASN A 257 -0.63 13.41 2.39
C ASN A 257 0.16 12.20 1.88
N ALA A 258 1.41 12.43 1.48
CA ALA A 258 2.37 11.37 1.23
C ALA A 258 3.66 11.69 1.96
N VAL A 259 4.14 10.76 2.78
CA VAL A 259 5.29 10.96 3.67
C VAL A 259 6.16 9.72 3.63
N ILE A 260 7.45 9.91 3.41
CA ILE A 260 8.47 8.86 3.50
C ILE A 260 9.38 9.18 4.67
N ALA A 261 9.49 8.24 5.61
CA ALA A 261 10.36 8.37 6.78
C ALA A 261 11.26 7.14 6.93
N GLU A 262 12.41 7.34 7.55
CA GLU A 262 13.34 6.29 7.94
C GLU A 262 14.04 6.66 9.24
N ASN A 263 14.17 5.71 10.16
CA ASN A 263 14.84 5.91 11.45
C ASN A 263 14.40 7.18 12.20
N GLY A 264 13.12 7.53 12.15
CA GLY A 264 12.57 8.71 12.80
C GLY A 264 12.73 10.04 12.05
N CYS A 265 13.36 10.01 10.88
CA CYS A 265 13.54 11.19 10.04
C CYS A 265 12.59 11.19 8.86
N ILE A 266 11.90 12.31 8.62
CA ILE A 266 11.13 12.50 7.39
C ILE A 266 12.12 12.75 6.25
N LEU A 267 12.13 11.88 5.25
CA LEU A 267 13.00 11.99 4.08
C LEU A 267 12.36 12.81 2.96
N ARG A 268 11.06 12.59 2.73
CA ARG A 268 10.29 13.30 1.69
C ARG A 268 8.84 13.44 2.12
N GLU A 269 8.22 14.47 1.57
CA GLU A 269 6.81 14.79 1.80
C GLU A 269 6.24 15.45 0.53
N ALA A 270 5.01 15.05 0.15
CA ALA A 270 4.31 15.64 -0.97
C ALA A 270 3.64 16.96 -0.60
N ALA A 271 3.31 17.77 -1.62
CA ALA A 271 2.52 18.98 -1.43
C ALA A 271 1.08 18.61 -1.05
N ARG A 272 0.56 19.23 0.00
CA ARG A 272 -0.82 19.00 0.46
C ARG A 272 -1.80 19.82 -0.38
N PHE A 273 -3.02 19.29 -0.55
CA PHE A 273 -4.10 19.92 -1.30
C PHE A 273 -3.76 20.24 -2.76
N SER A 274 -2.84 19.46 -3.34
CA SER A 274 -2.52 19.61 -4.75
C SER A 274 -3.70 19.13 -5.62
N PRO A 275 -4.13 19.90 -6.62
CA PRO A 275 -5.07 19.41 -7.62
C PRO A 275 -4.42 18.50 -8.65
N ASP A 276 -3.09 18.46 -8.66
CA ASP A 276 -2.31 17.64 -9.58
C ASP A 276 -1.89 16.33 -8.91
N GLU A 277 -1.72 15.31 -9.74
CA GLU A 277 -1.16 14.02 -9.31
C GLU A 277 0.27 14.21 -8.84
N GLN A 278 0.70 13.39 -7.87
CA GLN A 278 2.03 13.49 -7.28
C GLN A 278 2.71 12.12 -7.25
N LEU A 279 4.00 12.13 -7.46
CA LEU A 279 4.89 10.96 -7.39
C LEU A 279 6.24 11.35 -6.77
#